data_5deb7d02827e93dc89fd21f906454ad4
#
_entry.id   5deb7d02827e93dc89fd21f906454ad4
#
_cell.length_a   1.000
_cell.length_b   1.000
_cell.length_c   1.000
_cell.angle_alpha   90.00
_cell.angle_beta   90.00
_cell.angle_gamma   90.00
#
_symmetry.space_group_name_H-M   'P 1'
#
loop_
_entity.id
_entity.type
_entity.pdbx_description
1 polymer ?
#
loop_
_entity_poly.entity_id
_entity_poly.type
_entity_poly.pdbx_seq_one_letter_code
_entity_poly.pdbx_strand_id
1 'polypeptide(L)'
;MKRKKSLLRCVEPYLYLLPAVVLFVLFVYYPFLKNEVLSFFTLDKFRTVKGFAGIQNYVRVFGDEKFLLAVKNTLVYVAVTVPVSMVLGYFLALLCRKKRKSSFMYEAMFALPMAVSASVVAMIFQLAYNPSMGIINKLTGLNVNWLSDQKLALISIMIVQIWANVGYNFIFILSGVRGLSEEVMESAAIDGVSGIQMQTKIILPMLSPTLLFLLVKDVAYAMTTASFTLIMTEGGPNGATETMISYIYKKAITGTNYNAAFAATTVCFVLSALMMALSMALEGKKVHYDQ
;
A
#
# COMPACT_ATOMS: atom_id res chain seq x y z
N MET A 1 -14.23 23.20 46.85
CA MET A 1 -12.81 23.55 46.68
C MET A 1 -12.31 23.03 45.34
N LYS A 2 -12.15 23.86 44.29
CA LYS A 2 -11.53 23.48 43.01
C LYS A 2 -10.01 23.32 43.26
N ARG A 3 -9.52 22.07 43.27
CA ARG A 3 -8.08 21.77 43.33
C ARG A 3 -7.42 22.42 42.08
N LYS A 4 -6.59 23.46 42.28
CA LYS A 4 -5.68 23.96 41.27
C LYS A 4 -4.85 22.78 40.76
N LYS A 5 -5.14 22.30 39.55
CA LYS A 5 -4.26 21.29 38.93
C LYS A 5 -2.88 21.93 38.86
N SER A 6 -1.90 21.37 39.52
CA SER A 6 -0.52 21.83 39.46
C SER A 6 -0.09 21.90 38.01
N LEU A 7 0.50 23.00 37.56
CA LEU A 7 1.05 23.18 36.18
C LEU A 7 1.92 21.98 35.78
N LEU A 8 2.65 21.39 36.71
CA LEU A 8 3.43 20.17 36.53
C LEU A 8 2.58 18.99 36.01
N ARG A 9 1.37 18.77 36.55
CA ARG A 9 0.47 17.69 36.08
C ARG A 9 -0.07 17.93 34.65
N CYS A 10 -0.11 19.17 34.19
CA CYS A 10 -0.53 19.48 32.81
C CYS A 10 0.65 19.31 31.83
N VAL A 11 1.90 19.53 32.31
CA VAL A 11 3.09 19.44 31.44
C VAL A 11 3.65 18.00 31.38
N GLU A 12 3.44 17.22 32.43
CA GLU A 12 3.94 15.85 32.55
C GLU A 12 3.65 14.95 31.30
N PRO A 13 2.42 14.90 30.73
CA PRO A 13 2.15 14.10 29.53
C PRO A 13 2.97 14.54 28.33
N TYR A 14 3.21 15.85 28.17
CA TYR A 14 4.00 16.39 27.05
C TYR A 14 5.48 16.05 27.19
N LEU A 15 6.01 15.94 28.41
CA LEU A 15 7.39 15.52 28.64
C LEU A 15 7.61 14.06 28.20
N TYR A 16 6.63 13.17 28.44
CA TYR A 16 6.70 11.79 27.96
C TYR A 16 6.60 11.68 26.44
N LEU A 17 5.85 12.58 25.78
CA LEU A 17 5.74 12.61 24.33
C LEU A 17 6.94 13.30 23.64
N LEU A 18 7.67 14.15 24.37
CA LEU A 18 8.73 15.00 23.81
C LEU A 18 9.80 14.21 23.01
N PRO A 19 10.36 13.07 23.51
CA PRO A 19 11.35 12.31 22.74
C PRO A 19 10.79 11.82 21.40
N ALA A 20 9.55 11.30 21.40
CA ALA A 20 8.90 10.84 20.18
C ALA A 20 8.65 11.99 19.21
N VAL A 21 8.12 13.12 19.69
CA VAL A 21 7.86 14.32 18.88
C VAL A 21 9.16 14.85 18.27
N VAL A 22 10.25 14.93 19.04
CA VAL A 22 11.55 15.37 18.52
C VAL A 22 12.03 14.47 17.39
N LEU A 23 11.94 13.13 17.56
CA LEU A 23 12.33 12.19 16.52
C LEU A 23 11.45 12.33 15.27
N PHE A 24 10.14 12.49 15.43
CA PHE A 24 9.24 12.73 14.30
C PHE A 24 9.56 14.04 13.56
N VAL A 25 9.81 15.13 14.30
CA VAL A 25 10.15 16.42 13.68
C VAL A 25 11.46 16.32 12.92
N LEU A 26 12.50 15.71 13.50
CA LEU A 26 13.83 15.66 12.89
C LEU A 26 13.90 14.68 11.69
N PHE A 27 13.25 13.52 11.76
CA PHE A 27 13.42 12.45 10.79
C PHE A 27 12.26 12.31 9.79
N VAL A 28 11.10 12.88 10.09
CA VAL A 28 9.92 12.82 9.21
C VAL A 28 9.55 14.21 8.71
N TYR A 29 9.20 15.13 9.58
CA TYR A 29 8.70 16.45 9.17
C TYR A 29 9.78 17.32 8.53
N TYR A 30 10.98 17.37 9.09
CA TYR A 30 12.05 18.20 8.53
C TYR A 30 12.46 17.75 7.11
N PRO A 31 12.77 16.47 6.82
CA PRO A 31 13.06 16.04 5.45
C PRO A 31 11.90 16.26 4.49
N PHE A 32 10.66 16.05 4.95
CA PHE A 32 9.46 16.30 4.15
C PHE A 32 9.34 17.77 3.77
N LEU A 33 9.35 18.69 4.74
CA LEU A 33 9.27 20.12 4.49
C LEU A 33 10.43 20.62 3.64
N LYS A 34 11.63 20.09 3.88
CA LYS A 34 12.80 20.38 3.06
C LYS A 34 12.60 19.96 1.60
N ASN A 35 12.00 18.78 1.34
CA ASN A 35 11.65 18.36 -0.01
C ASN A 35 10.68 19.33 -0.67
N GLU A 36 9.60 19.72 0.05
CA GLU A 36 8.59 20.64 -0.47
C GLU A 36 9.21 22.00 -0.86
N VAL A 37 10.03 22.55 0.02
CA VAL A 37 10.74 23.83 -0.27
C VAL A 37 11.68 23.66 -1.46
N LEU A 38 12.53 22.62 -1.48
CA LEU A 38 13.52 22.42 -2.53
C LEU A 38 12.89 22.09 -3.90
N SER A 39 11.66 21.61 -3.96
CA SER A 39 10.93 21.39 -5.21
C SER A 39 10.73 22.64 -6.04
N PHE A 40 10.74 23.83 -5.41
CA PHE A 40 10.63 25.14 -6.05
C PHE A 40 11.98 25.77 -6.42
N PHE A 41 13.08 25.08 -6.14
CA PHE A 41 14.42 25.62 -6.42
C PHE A 41 15.13 24.78 -7.49
N THR A 42 16.09 25.41 -8.18
CA THR A 42 17.02 24.71 -9.07
C THR A 42 18.24 24.26 -8.26
N LEU A 43 18.55 22.98 -8.33
CA LEU A 43 19.70 22.38 -7.68
C LEU A 43 20.68 21.84 -8.72
N ASP A 44 21.96 21.80 -8.35
CA ASP A 44 22.99 21.10 -9.12
C ASP A 44 23.10 19.61 -8.69
N LYS A 45 24.04 18.89 -9.32
CA LYS A 45 24.32 17.47 -9.03
C LYS A 45 24.81 17.22 -7.59
N PHE A 46 25.26 18.25 -6.89
CA PHE A 46 25.73 18.19 -5.50
C PHE A 46 24.63 18.64 -4.50
N ARG A 47 23.40 18.82 -4.97
CA ARG A 47 22.26 19.32 -4.18
C ARG A 47 22.43 20.77 -3.68
N THR A 48 23.33 21.55 -4.32
CA THR A 48 23.48 22.96 -3.99
C THR A 48 22.40 23.77 -4.70
N VAL A 49 21.75 24.67 -3.96
CA VAL A 49 20.72 25.57 -4.51
C VAL A 49 21.40 26.60 -5.41
N LYS A 50 20.95 26.69 -6.67
CA LYS A 50 21.46 27.64 -7.67
C LYS A 50 20.53 28.83 -7.87
N GLY A 51 19.23 28.68 -7.62
CA GLY A 51 18.25 29.74 -7.77
C GLY A 51 16.82 29.27 -7.55
N PHE A 52 15.90 30.21 -7.59
CA PHE A 52 14.47 29.93 -7.47
C PHE A 52 13.89 29.56 -8.84
N ALA A 53 13.28 28.40 -8.95
CA ALA A 53 12.68 27.86 -10.19
C ALA A 53 11.16 28.08 -10.26
N GLY A 54 10.51 28.44 -9.14
CA GLY A 54 9.06 28.49 -9.07
C GLY A 54 8.43 27.16 -9.48
N ILE A 55 7.46 27.17 -10.38
CA ILE A 55 6.74 25.99 -10.85
C ILE A 55 7.44 25.27 -12.02
N GLN A 56 8.60 25.73 -12.49
CA GLN A 56 9.22 25.18 -13.69
C GLN A 56 9.62 23.70 -13.55
N ASN A 57 10.01 23.26 -12.35
CA ASN A 57 10.33 21.86 -12.10
C ASN A 57 9.08 20.97 -12.30
N TYR A 58 7.92 21.43 -11.87
CA TYR A 58 6.64 20.74 -12.08
C TYR A 58 6.26 20.70 -13.56
N VAL A 59 6.40 21.82 -14.28
CA VAL A 59 6.14 21.85 -15.74
C VAL A 59 7.01 20.83 -16.47
N ARG A 60 8.29 20.73 -16.11
CA ARG A 60 9.20 19.72 -16.68
C ARG A 60 8.80 18.29 -16.34
N VAL A 61 8.38 18.04 -15.09
CA VAL A 61 7.94 16.69 -14.65
C VAL A 61 6.67 16.29 -15.37
N PHE A 62 5.67 17.17 -15.49
CA PHE A 62 4.45 16.89 -16.23
C PHE A 62 4.66 16.83 -17.75
N GLY A 63 5.73 17.39 -18.28
CA GLY A 63 6.16 17.24 -19.68
C GLY A 63 6.99 15.98 -19.94
N ASP A 64 7.39 15.21 -18.90
CA ASP A 64 8.15 13.97 -19.07
C ASP A 64 7.18 12.80 -19.27
N GLU A 65 7.13 12.24 -20.48
CA GLU A 65 6.29 11.10 -20.84
C GLU A 65 6.51 9.89 -19.91
N LYS A 66 7.74 9.70 -19.43
CA LYS A 66 8.07 8.62 -18.48
C LYS A 66 7.39 8.85 -17.12
N PHE A 67 7.28 10.09 -16.68
CA PHE A 67 6.55 10.40 -15.45
C PHE A 67 5.05 10.15 -15.61
N LEU A 68 4.46 10.59 -16.71
CA LEU A 68 3.04 10.36 -16.98
C LEU A 68 2.72 8.87 -17.09
N LEU A 69 3.60 8.09 -17.73
CA LEU A 69 3.50 6.64 -17.76
C LEU A 69 3.60 6.03 -16.35
N ALA A 70 4.52 6.51 -15.53
CA ALA A 70 4.69 6.06 -14.15
C ALA A 70 3.45 6.37 -13.29
N VAL A 71 2.82 7.53 -13.46
CA VAL A 71 1.54 7.88 -12.82
C VAL A 71 0.45 6.89 -13.24
N LYS A 72 0.29 6.66 -14.55
CA LYS A 72 -0.70 5.71 -15.09
C LYS A 72 -0.49 4.31 -14.52
N ASN A 73 0.75 3.81 -14.57
CA ASN A 73 1.09 2.49 -14.05
C ASN A 73 0.79 2.37 -12.56
N THR A 74 1.12 3.40 -11.76
CA THR A 74 0.82 3.42 -10.33
C THR A 74 -0.68 3.37 -10.07
N LEU A 75 -1.49 4.15 -10.79
CA LEU A 75 -2.94 4.14 -10.63
C LEU A 75 -3.54 2.79 -11.01
N VAL A 76 -3.10 2.18 -12.12
CA VAL A 76 -3.52 0.82 -12.53
C VAL A 76 -3.10 -0.20 -11.47
N TYR A 77 -1.87 -0.09 -10.98
CA TYR A 77 -1.35 -0.97 -9.94
C TYR A 77 -2.20 -0.93 -8.67
N VAL A 78 -2.54 0.26 -8.19
CA VAL A 78 -3.42 0.45 -7.02
C VAL A 78 -4.82 -0.09 -7.30
N ALA A 79 -5.41 0.29 -8.43
CA ALA A 79 -6.79 -0.08 -8.79
C ALA A 79 -6.99 -1.60 -8.94
N VAL A 80 -5.94 -2.35 -9.25
CA VAL A 80 -6.00 -3.81 -9.38
C VAL A 80 -5.57 -4.50 -8.08
N THR A 81 -4.41 -4.13 -7.53
CA THR A 81 -3.83 -4.88 -6.41
C THR A 81 -4.63 -4.73 -5.13
N VAL A 82 -5.15 -3.54 -4.85
CA VAL A 82 -5.89 -3.28 -3.60
C VAL A 82 -7.21 -4.06 -3.55
N PRO A 83 -8.15 -3.88 -4.50
CA PRO A 83 -9.40 -4.62 -4.43
C PRO A 83 -9.21 -6.14 -4.48
N VAL A 84 -8.31 -6.62 -5.35
CA VAL A 84 -8.11 -8.06 -5.50
C VAL A 84 -7.54 -8.69 -4.23
N SER A 85 -6.54 -8.05 -3.59
CA SER A 85 -5.97 -8.56 -2.32
C SER A 85 -6.98 -8.52 -1.18
N MET A 86 -7.83 -7.50 -1.10
CA MET A 86 -8.90 -7.40 -0.10
C MET A 86 -9.97 -8.49 -0.32
N VAL A 87 -10.44 -8.68 -1.55
CA VAL A 87 -11.44 -9.72 -1.88
C VAL A 87 -10.90 -11.11 -1.59
N LEU A 88 -9.67 -11.42 -1.98
CA LEU A 88 -9.03 -12.69 -1.66
C LEU A 88 -8.86 -12.89 -0.16
N GLY A 89 -8.38 -11.87 0.56
CA GLY A 89 -8.25 -11.89 2.01
C GLY A 89 -9.57 -12.15 2.72
N TYR A 90 -10.64 -11.48 2.27
CA TYR A 90 -12.00 -11.67 2.77
C TYR A 90 -12.48 -13.11 2.54
N PHE A 91 -12.33 -13.62 1.32
CA PHE A 91 -12.76 -14.98 0.98
C PHE A 91 -12.03 -16.03 1.83
N LEU A 92 -10.70 -15.92 1.97
CA LEU A 92 -9.91 -16.81 2.82
C LEU A 92 -10.32 -16.69 4.31
N ALA A 93 -10.61 -15.49 4.80
CA ALA A 93 -11.09 -15.30 6.17
C ALA A 93 -12.43 -15.98 6.43
N LEU A 94 -13.36 -15.94 5.49
CA LEU A 94 -14.62 -16.66 5.60
C LEU A 94 -14.43 -18.19 5.65
N LEU A 95 -13.53 -18.74 4.83
CA LEU A 95 -13.22 -20.18 4.85
C LEU A 95 -12.64 -20.62 6.20
N CYS A 96 -11.85 -19.75 6.84
CA CYS A 96 -11.20 -20.03 8.13
C CYS A 96 -12.00 -19.53 9.35
N ARG A 97 -13.22 -19.01 9.17
CA ARG A 97 -14.03 -18.44 10.25
C ARG A 97 -14.24 -19.42 11.41
N LYS A 98 -14.65 -20.66 11.12
CA LYS A 98 -14.88 -21.69 12.15
C LYS A 98 -13.55 -22.23 12.65
N LYS A 99 -13.29 -22.10 13.96
CA LYS A 99 -12.11 -22.70 14.60
C LYS A 99 -12.23 -24.22 14.56
N ARG A 100 -11.26 -24.89 13.95
CA ARG A 100 -11.09 -26.33 13.91
C ARG A 100 -9.69 -26.66 14.43
N LYS A 101 -9.43 -27.92 14.80
CA LYS A 101 -8.08 -28.34 15.24
C LYS A 101 -6.99 -28.09 14.20
N SER A 102 -7.33 -28.12 12.91
CA SER A 102 -6.43 -27.84 11.78
C SER A 102 -6.36 -26.35 11.40
N SER A 103 -7.15 -25.47 12.01
CA SER A 103 -7.22 -24.03 11.63
C SER A 103 -5.86 -23.36 11.71
N PHE A 104 -5.05 -23.70 12.72
CA PHE A 104 -3.72 -23.15 12.89
C PHE A 104 -2.83 -23.34 11.65
N MET A 105 -2.88 -24.51 11.01
CA MET A 105 -2.07 -24.78 9.81
C MET A 105 -2.47 -23.87 8.63
N TYR A 106 -3.78 -23.76 8.37
CA TYR A 106 -4.28 -22.91 7.26
C TYR A 106 -4.02 -21.42 7.55
N GLU A 107 -4.24 -20.98 8.78
CA GLU A 107 -3.98 -19.61 9.20
C GLU A 107 -2.50 -19.26 9.06
N ALA A 108 -1.61 -20.17 9.47
CA ALA A 108 -0.17 -20.00 9.29
C ALA A 108 0.22 -19.95 7.80
N MET A 109 -0.33 -20.81 6.97
CA MET A 109 -0.05 -20.84 5.52
C MET A 109 -0.50 -19.55 4.83
N PHE A 110 -1.70 -19.05 5.13
CA PHE A 110 -2.20 -17.83 4.50
C PHE A 110 -1.54 -16.56 5.05
N ALA A 111 -1.04 -16.60 6.28
CA ALA A 111 -0.28 -15.50 6.88
C ALA A 111 1.21 -15.50 6.48
N LEU A 112 1.73 -16.59 5.95
CA LEU A 112 3.14 -16.77 5.62
C LEU A 112 3.72 -15.64 4.73
N PRO A 113 3.01 -15.13 3.71
CA PRO A 113 3.52 -14.02 2.88
C PRO A 113 3.90 -12.78 3.70
N MET A 114 3.19 -12.49 4.78
CA MET A 114 3.44 -11.34 5.64
C MET A 114 4.77 -11.45 6.42
N ALA A 115 5.24 -12.68 6.67
CA ALA A 115 6.48 -12.93 7.42
C ALA A 115 7.75 -12.77 6.58
N VAL A 116 7.62 -12.65 5.25
CA VAL A 116 8.75 -12.58 4.32
C VAL A 116 8.99 -11.14 3.89
N SER A 117 10.23 -10.68 3.88
CA SER A 117 10.53 -9.32 3.41
C SER A 117 10.23 -9.17 1.91
N ALA A 118 9.78 -7.97 1.51
CA ALA A 118 9.46 -7.67 0.12
C ALA A 118 10.62 -7.95 -0.84
N SER A 119 11.87 -7.72 -0.42
CA SER A 119 13.05 -7.99 -1.24
C SER A 119 13.26 -9.48 -1.48
N VAL A 120 13.08 -10.31 -0.46
CA VAL A 120 13.18 -11.77 -0.60
C VAL A 120 12.06 -12.32 -1.47
N VAL A 121 10.83 -11.82 -1.28
CA VAL A 121 9.69 -12.16 -2.15
C VAL A 121 10.00 -11.82 -3.61
N ALA A 122 10.50 -10.60 -3.87
CA ALA A 122 10.87 -10.17 -5.22
C ALA A 122 11.89 -11.12 -5.87
N MET A 123 12.94 -11.51 -5.14
CA MET A 123 13.96 -12.44 -5.63
C MET A 123 13.40 -13.83 -5.91
N ILE A 124 12.57 -14.37 -5.01
CA ILE A 124 11.93 -15.68 -5.20
C ILE A 124 11.07 -15.67 -6.47
N PHE A 125 10.23 -14.65 -6.64
CA PHE A 125 9.36 -14.56 -7.82
C PHE A 125 10.14 -14.25 -9.10
N GLN A 126 11.24 -13.48 -9.02
CA GLN A 126 12.13 -13.27 -10.18
C GLN A 126 12.71 -14.60 -10.68
N LEU A 127 13.11 -15.49 -9.78
CA LEU A 127 13.55 -16.83 -10.13
C LEU A 127 12.37 -17.69 -10.65
N ALA A 128 11.21 -17.61 -10.03
CA ALA A 128 10.03 -18.37 -10.43
C ALA A 128 9.51 -17.98 -11.83
N TYR A 129 9.63 -16.70 -12.20
CA TYR A 129 9.27 -16.15 -13.51
C TYR A 129 10.36 -16.30 -14.57
N ASN A 130 11.52 -16.88 -14.23
CA ASN A 130 12.60 -17.08 -15.21
C ASN A 130 12.13 -17.93 -16.40
N PRO A 131 12.30 -17.46 -17.65
CA PRO A 131 11.78 -18.17 -18.83
C PRO A 131 12.30 -19.60 -18.99
N SER A 132 13.57 -19.83 -18.68
CA SER A 132 14.24 -21.12 -18.94
C SER A 132 14.15 -22.06 -17.73
N MET A 133 14.36 -21.55 -16.52
CA MET A 133 14.49 -22.35 -15.30
C MET A 133 13.31 -22.20 -14.34
N GLY A 134 12.48 -21.18 -14.53
CA GLY A 134 11.41 -20.80 -13.62
C GLY A 134 10.33 -21.89 -13.50
N ILE A 135 9.88 -22.07 -12.26
CA ILE A 135 8.88 -23.10 -11.94
C ILE A 135 7.52 -22.80 -12.60
N ILE A 136 7.18 -21.54 -12.82
CA ILE A 136 5.87 -21.14 -13.36
C ILE A 136 5.71 -21.65 -14.80
N ASN A 137 6.68 -21.44 -15.67
CA ASN A 137 6.65 -21.97 -17.04
C ASN A 137 6.66 -23.49 -17.05
N LYS A 138 7.40 -24.15 -16.15
CA LYS A 138 7.44 -25.61 -16.05
C LYS A 138 6.09 -26.20 -15.62
N LEU A 139 5.41 -25.59 -14.67
CA LEU A 139 4.11 -26.09 -14.17
C LEU A 139 2.97 -25.78 -15.16
N THR A 140 3.01 -24.66 -15.84
CA THR A 140 1.95 -24.25 -16.79
C THR A 140 2.15 -24.83 -18.20
N GLY A 141 3.35 -25.32 -18.52
CA GLY A 141 3.72 -25.73 -19.87
C GLY A 141 3.84 -24.57 -20.85
N LEU A 142 3.81 -23.32 -20.35
CA LEU A 142 3.91 -22.11 -21.16
C LEU A 142 5.38 -21.72 -21.36
N ASN A 143 5.67 -21.07 -22.48
CA ASN A 143 6.98 -20.45 -22.74
C ASN A 143 6.81 -18.93 -22.77
N VAL A 144 6.64 -18.31 -21.62
CA VAL A 144 6.30 -16.90 -21.46
C VAL A 144 7.44 -16.15 -20.79
N ASN A 145 7.77 -14.97 -21.34
CA ASN A 145 8.74 -14.05 -20.77
C ASN A 145 8.04 -13.06 -19.81
N TRP A 146 7.62 -13.55 -18.63
CA TRP A 146 6.78 -12.85 -17.67
C TRP A 146 7.23 -11.42 -17.32
N LEU A 147 8.54 -11.20 -17.17
CA LEU A 147 9.11 -9.92 -16.74
C LEU A 147 9.70 -9.09 -17.90
N SER A 148 9.93 -9.71 -19.06
CA SER A 148 10.50 -9.05 -20.23
C SER A 148 9.48 -8.71 -21.32
N ASP A 149 8.24 -9.21 -21.20
CA ASP A 149 7.14 -8.83 -22.08
C ASP A 149 6.48 -7.54 -21.56
N GLN A 150 6.33 -6.54 -22.44
CA GLN A 150 5.81 -5.22 -22.07
C GLN A 150 4.36 -5.24 -21.57
N LYS A 151 3.56 -6.20 -22.00
CA LYS A 151 2.15 -6.34 -21.59
C LYS A 151 2.01 -7.14 -20.28
N LEU A 152 2.91 -8.09 -20.06
CA LEU A 152 2.82 -9.03 -18.94
C LEU A 152 3.60 -8.57 -17.70
N ALA A 153 4.67 -7.78 -17.88
CA ALA A 153 5.56 -7.43 -16.78
C ALA A 153 4.84 -6.74 -15.61
N LEU A 154 3.97 -5.77 -15.88
CA LEU A 154 3.21 -5.10 -14.83
C LEU A 154 2.22 -6.05 -14.14
N ILE A 155 1.55 -6.91 -14.92
CA ILE A 155 0.62 -7.93 -14.40
C ILE A 155 1.37 -8.91 -13.50
N SER A 156 2.54 -9.36 -13.91
CA SER A 156 3.38 -10.26 -13.11
C SER A 156 3.77 -9.66 -11.76
N ILE A 157 4.15 -8.38 -11.74
CA ILE A 157 4.45 -7.65 -10.50
C ILE A 157 3.19 -7.47 -9.64
N MET A 158 2.04 -7.16 -10.25
CA MET A 158 0.76 -7.05 -9.53
C MET A 158 0.37 -8.37 -8.85
N ILE A 159 0.58 -9.52 -9.51
CA ILE A 159 0.32 -10.85 -8.91
C ILE A 159 1.18 -11.05 -7.66
N VAL A 160 2.46 -10.68 -7.72
CA VAL A 160 3.36 -10.78 -6.55
C VAL A 160 2.90 -9.88 -5.41
N GLN A 161 2.50 -8.65 -5.73
CA GLN A 161 1.97 -7.71 -4.72
C GLN A 161 0.69 -8.23 -4.08
N ILE A 162 -0.24 -8.75 -4.88
CA ILE A 162 -1.49 -9.34 -4.38
C ILE A 162 -1.16 -10.48 -3.42
N TRP A 163 -0.29 -11.40 -3.83
CA TRP A 163 0.13 -12.52 -2.98
C TRP A 163 0.75 -12.05 -1.65
N ALA A 164 1.62 -11.03 -1.70
CA ALA A 164 2.25 -10.49 -0.50
C ALA A 164 1.25 -9.80 0.45
N ASN A 165 0.21 -9.14 -0.08
CA ASN A 165 -0.77 -8.40 0.71
C ASN A 165 -1.92 -9.26 1.24
N VAL A 166 -2.27 -10.35 0.54
CA VAL A 166 -3.40 -11.22 0.93
C VAL A 166 -3.27 -11.71 2.36
N GLY A 167 -2.08 -12.09 2.81
CA GLY A 167 -1.85 -12.58 4.17
C GLY A 167 -2.19 -11.55 5.26
N TYR A 168 -1.82 -10.29 5.03
CA TYR A 168 -2.14 -9.19 5.94
C TYR A 168 -3.66 -8.96 6.01
N ASN A 169 -4.29 -8.82 4.85
CA ASN A 169 -5.74 -8.62 4.76
C ASN A 169 -6.51 -9.80 5.38
N PHE A 170 -6.07 -11.02 5.11
CA PHE A 170 -6.64 -12.24 5.68
C PHE A 170 -6.67 -12.20 7.21
N ILE A 171 -5.54 -11.90 7.88
CA ILE A 171 -5.47 -11.90 9.34
C ILE A 171 -6.40 -10.86 9.96
N PHE A 172 -6.39 -9.63 9.44
CA PHE A 172 -7.22 -8.55 9.97
C PHE A 172 -8.71 -8.83 9.77
N ILE A 173 -9.09 -9.29 8.58
CA ILE A 173 -10.47 -9.65 8.28
C ILE A 173 -10.90 -10.87 9.11
N LEU A 174 -10.05 -11.89 9.24
CA LEU A 174 -10.36 -13.07 10.07
C LEU A 174 -10.58 -12.69 11.54
N SER A 175 -9.74 -11.80 12.08
CA SER A 175 -9.93 -11.27 13.44
C SER A 175 -11.27 -10.54 13.56
N GLY A 176 -11.60 -9.68 12.61
CA GLY A 176 -12.89 -8.98 12.57
C GLY A 176 -14.07 -9.94 12.48
N VAL A 177 -14.04 -10.91 11.56
CA VAL A 177 -15.12 -11.92 11.39
C VAL A 177 -15.32 -12.76 12.64
N ARG A 178 -14.24 -13.12 13.35
CA ARG A 178 -14.33 -13.88 14.60
C ARG A 178 -14.74 -13.05 15.80
N GLY A 179 -14.62 -11.73 15.70
CA GLY A 179 -15.09 -10.79 16.72
C GLY A 179 -16.57 -10.45 16.63
N LEU A 180 -17.26 -10.87 15.55
CA LEU A 180 -18.70 -10.64 15.42
C LEU A 180 -19.48 -11.46 16.46
N SER A 181 -20.52 -10.84 17.04
CA SER A 181 -21.39 -11.51 18.01
C SER A 181 -22.05 -12.74 17.41
N GLU A 182 -21.91 -13.88 18.09
CA GLU A 182 -22.59 -15.12 17.70
C GLU A 182 -24.13 -14.97 17.80
N GLU A 183 -24.61 -14.18 18.77
CA GLU A 183 -26.05 -13.90 18.95
C GLU A 183 -26.66 -13.21 17.73
N VAL A 184 -25.97 -12.21 17.15
CA VAL A 184 -26.41 -11.51 15.93
C VAL A 184 -26.48 -12.49 14.76
N MET A 185 -25.51 -13.38 14.66
CA MET A 185 -25.44 -14.37 13.57
C MET A 185 -26.52 -15.46 13.72
N GLU A 186 -26.82 -15.89 14.93
CA GLU A 186 -27.88 -16.85 15.21
C GLU A 186 -29.27 -16.24 15.01
N SER A 187 -29.51 -15.02 15.51
CA SER A 187 -30.77 -14.30 15.27
C SER A 187 -31.05 -14.14 13.78
N ALA A 188 -30.05 -13.73 13.01
CA ALA A 188 -30.18 -13.61 11.56
C ALA A 188 -30.46 -14.96 10.87
N ALA A 189 -29.91 -16.04 11.37
CA ALA A 189 -30.18 -17.37 10.84
C ALA A 189 -31.61 -17.84 11.16
N ILE A 190 -32.14 -17.48 12.35
CA ILE A 190 -33.53 -17.76 12.75
C ILE A 190 -34.50 -16.96 11.85
N ASP A 191 -34.14 -15.71 11.50
CA ASP A 191 -34.92 -14.87 10.57
C ASP A 191 -34.85 -15.35 9.11
N GLY A 192 -34.18 -16.48 8.83
CA GLY A 192 -34.06 -17.07 7.51
C GLY A 192 -33.00 -16.39 6.62
N VAL A 193 -32.17 -15.50 7.16
CA VAL A 193 -31.06 -14.87 6.42
C VAL A 193 -29.94 -15.88 6.22
N SER A 194 -29.64 -16.21 4.97
CA SER A 194 -28.63 -17.21 4.66
C SER A 194 -27.73 -16.82 3.46
N GLY A 195 -26.61 -17.49 3.32
CA GLY A 195 -25.75 -17.37 2.15
C GLY A 195 -25.29 -15.94 1.86
N ILE A 196 -25.59 -15.43 0.67
CA ILE A 196 -25.15 -14.11 0.20
C ILE A 196 -25.76 -12.97 1.03
N GLN A 197 -27.00 -13.10 1.50
CA GLN A 197 -27.64 -12.08 2.32
C GLN A 197 -26.91 -11.91 3.67
N MET A 198 -26.49 -13.02 4.29
CA MET A 198 -25.69 -12.99 5.50
C MET A 198 -24.37 -12.19 5.27
N GLN A 199 -23.71 -12.40 4.13
CA GLN A 199 -22.49 -11.68 3.80
C GLN A 199 -22.73 -10.20 3.57
N THR A 200 -23.72 -9.85 2.72
CA THR A 200 -23.90 -8.48 2.23
C THR A 200 -24.66 -7.58 3.20
N LYS A 201 -25.59 -8.14 3.98
CA LYS A 201 -26.46 -7.34 4.88
C LYS A 201 -25.98 -7.34 6.33
N ILE A 202 -25.13 -8.29 6.73
CA ILE A 202 -24.71 -8.44 8.14
C ILE A 202 -23.20 -8.39 8.25
N ILE A 203 -22.47 -9.35 7.68
CA ILE A 203 -21.02 -9.47 7.91
C ILE A 203 -20.26 -8.28 7.33
N LEU A 204 -20.46 -7.93 6.04
CA LEU A 204 -19.76 -6.80 5.41
C LEU A 204 -20.02 -5.45 6.08
N PRO A 205 -21.27 -5.07 6.42
CA PRO A 205 -21.52 -3.84 7.18
C PRO A 205 -20.85 -3.83 8.55
N MET A 206 -20.88 -4.92 9.31
CA MET A 206 -20.24 -5.02 10.63
C MET A 206 -18.70 -5.00 10.52
N LEU A 207 -18.12 -5.46 9.42
CA LEU A 207 -16.69 -5.39 9.14
C LEU A 207 -16.23 -4.06 8.52
N SER A 208 -17.17 -3.16 8.23
CA SER A 208 -16.85 -1.92 7.50
C SER A 208 -15.70 -1.10 8.12
N PRO A 209 -15.55 -0.97 9.48
CA PRO A 209 -14.39 -0.28 10.04
C PRO A 209 -13.05 -0.97 9.72
N THR A 210 -13.01 -2.28 9.78
CA THR A 210 -11.82 -3.07 9.45
C THR A 210 -11.49 -2.98 7.96
N LEU A 211 -12.51 -3.06 7.11
CA LEU A 211 -12.34 -2.95 5.66
C LEU A 211 -11.87 -1.55 5.24
N LEU A 212 -12.40 -0.49 5.86
CA LEU A 212 -11.94 0.88 5.63
C LEU A 212 -10.46 1.04 6.03
N PHE A 213 -10.09 0.55 7.20
CA PHE A 213 -8.69 0.58 7.64
C PHE A 213 -7.78 -0.12 6.64
N LEU A 214 -8.15 -1.32 6.18
CA LEU A 214 -7.37 -2.08 5.20
C LEU A 214 -7.30 -1.37 3.85
N LEU A 215 -8.40 -0.81 3.37
CA LEU A 215 -8.45 -0.05 2.12
C LEU A 215 -7.48 1.13 2.14
N VAL A 216 -7.56 1.97 3.17
CA VAL A 216 -6.69 3.15 3.31
C VAL A 216 -5.22 2.74 3.42
N LYS A 217 -4.93 1.72 4.23
CA LYS A 217 -3.57 1.17 4.42
C LYS A 217 -3.02 0.59 3.10
N ASP A 218 -3.83 -0.20 2.37
CA ASP A 218 -3.38 -0.84 1.13
C ASP A 218 -3.18 0.18 0.01
N VAL A 219 -4.05 1.19 -0.11
CA VAL A 219 -3.87 2.31 -1.04
C VAL A 219 -2.59 3.07 -0.72
N ALA A 220 -2.36 3.44 0.54
CA ALA A 220 -1.15 4.15 0.96
C ALA A 220 0.11 3.33 0.63
N TYR A 221 0.11 2.04 0.91
CA TYR A 221 1.22 1.14 0.63
C TYR A 221 1.47 1.00 -0.88
N ALA A 222 0.43 0.75 -1.67
CA ALA A 222 0.55 0.57 -3.12
C ALA A 222 1.01 1.84 -3.84
N MET A 223 0.61 3.03 -3.35
CA MET A 223 1.06 4.32 -3.89
C MET A 223 2.53 4.62 -3.60
N THR A 224 3.06 4.11 -2.49
CA THR A 224 4.40 4.47 -1.99
C THR A 224 5.43 3.36 -2.12
N THR A 225 5.05 2.16 -2.58
CA THR A 225 5.97 1.04 -2.76
C THR A 225 6.58 1.02 -4.16
N ALA A 226 7.83 0.60 -4.25
CA ALA A 226 8.52 0.33 -5.53
C ALA A 226 9.41 -0.92 -5.44
N SER A 227 9.38 -1.67 -4.35
CA SER A 227 10.31 -2.77 -4.10
C SER A 227 10.25 -3.83 -5.21
N PHE A 228 9.05 -4.28 -5.57
CA PHE A 228 8.91 -5.29 -6.63
C PHE A 228 9.32 -4.75 -8.00
N THR A 229 8.93 -3.51 -8.33
CA THR A 229 9.32 -2.85 -9.58
C THR A 229 10.83 -2.69 -9.70
N LEU A 230 11.49 -2.19 -8.65
CA LEU A 230 12.93 -1.94 -8.67
C LEU A 230 13.75 -3.24 -8.71
N ILE A 231 13.34 -4.26 -7.97
CA ILE A 231 14.13 -5.50 -7.85
C ILE A 231 13.87 -6.44 -9.04
N MET A 232 12.61 -6.58 -9.49
CA MET A 232 12.25 -7.58 -10.49
C MET A 232 12.47 -7.12 -11.92
N THR A 233 12.28 -5.83 -12.23
CA THR A 233 12.28 -5.32 -13.60
C THR A 233 13.02 -4.00 -13.78
N GLU A 234 13.43 -3.34 -12.70
CA GLU A 234 13.98 -1.98 -12.73
C GLU A 234 13.08 -0.98 -13.52
N GLY A 235 11.77 -1.18 -13.47
CA GLY A 235 10.80 -0.37 -14.22
C GLY A 235 10.64 -0.74 -15.70
N GLY A 236 11.37 -1.76 -16.19
CA GLY A 236 11.29 -2.24 -17.58
C GLY A 236 10.19 -3.25 -17.85
N PRO A 237 10.08 -3.73 -19.10
CA PRO A 237 10.71 -3.18 -20.32
C PRO A 237 10.08 -1.85 -20.75
N ASN A 238 10.86 -0.94 -21.29
CA ASN A 238 10.40 0.35 -21.84
C ASN A 238 9.50 1.18 -20.91
N GLY A 239 9.72 1.11 -19.58
CA GLY A 239 8.91 1.80 -18.59
C GLY A 239 7.57 1.12 -18.27
N ALA A 240 7.30 -0.08 -18.80
CA ALA A 240 6.01 -0.77 -18.62
C ALA A 240 5.64 -1.04 -17.16
N THR A 241 6.64 -1.16 -16.29
CA THR A 241 6.45 -1.37 -14.84
C THR A 241 6.90 -0.17 -14.01
N GLU A 242 7.27 0.94 -14.65
CA GLU A 242 7.71 2.13 -13.93
C GLU A 242 6.56 2.70 -13.10
N THR A 243 6.77 2.83 -11.78
CA THR A 243 5.86 3.48 -10.84
C THR A 243 6.40 4.86 -10.46
N MET A 244 5.56 5.71 -9.85
CA MET A 244 6.01 7.05 -9.42
C MET A 244 7.23 6.96 -8.50
N ILE A 245 7.24 6.04 -7.54
CA ILE A 245 8.37 5.88 -6.62
C ILE A 245 9.62 5.36 -7.33
N SER A 246 9.50 4.42 -8.29
CA SER A 246 10.66 3.96 -9.05
C SER A 246 11.22 5.06 -9.96
N TYR A 247 10.37 5.90 -10.55
CA TYR A 247 10.78 7.08 -11.30
C TYR A 247 11.55 8.07 -10.41
N ILE A 248 10.98 8.41 -9.23
CA ILE A 248 11.64 9.30 -8.25
C ILE A 248 12.99 8.74 -7.85
N TYR A 249 13.07 7.45 -7.52
CA TYR A 249 14.31 6.77 -7.16
C TYR A 249 15.37 6.89 -8.26
N LYS A 250 15.00 6.61 -9.50
CA LYS A 250 15.91 6.73 -10.64
C LYS A 250 16.39 8.16 -10.87
N LYS A 251 15.49 9.15 -10.77
CA LYS A 251 15.88 10.56 -10.92
C LYS A 251 16.82 11.02 -9.80
N ALA A 252 16.53 10.62 -8.56
CA ALA A 252 17.31 11.05 -7.39
C ALA A 252 18.64 10.33 -7.25
N ILE A 253 18.66 9.00 -7.44
CA ILE A 253 19.82 8.16 -7.06
C ILE A 253 20.71 7.89 -8.28
N THR A 254 20.15 7.37 -9.37
CA THR A 254 20.94 7.00 -10.55
C THR A 254 21.16 8.18 -11.50
N GLY A 255 20.18 9.07 -11.65
CA GLY A 255 20.22 10.19 -12.57
C GLY A 255 20.73 11.50 -11.98
N THR A 256 20.89 11.61 -10.66
CA THR A 256 21.28 12.84 -9.94
C THR A 256 20.49 14.11 -10.37
N ASN A 257 19.26 13.92 -10.86
CA ASN A 257 18.36 15.00 -11.26
C ASN A 257 17.42 15.32 -10.09
N TYR A 258 17.92 16.03 -9.10
CA TYR A 258 17.18 16.36 -7.89
C TYR A 258 15.97 17.27 -8.15
N ASN A 259 16.04 18.14 -9.18
CA ASN A 259 14.96 19.03 -9.56
C ASN A 259 13.69 18.23 -9.93
N ALA A 260 13.84 17.24 -10.81
CA ALA A 260 12.74 16.36 -11.18
C ALA A 260 12.31 15.46 -10.02
N ALA A 261 13.26 14.95 -9.22
CA ALA A 261 12.95 14.05 -8.11
C ALA A 261 12.12 14.74 -7.03
N PHE A 262 12.49 15.96 -6.57
CA PHE A 262 11.75 16.68 -5.55
C PHE A 262 10.35 17.08 -6.03
N ALA A 263 10.23 17.62 -7.26
CA ALA A 263 8.93 17.97 -7.82
C ALA A 263 8.04 16.73 -7.98
N ALA A 264 8.58 15.59 -8.51
CA ALA A 264 7.84 14.35 -8.64
C ALA A 264 7.42 13.78 -7.28
N THR A 265 8.25 13.92 -6.22
CA THR A 265 7.90 13.50 -4.85
C THR A 265 6.71 14.28 -4.31
N THR A 266 6.68 15.60 -4.49
CA THR A 266 5.53 16.44 -4.09
C THR A 266 4.26 16.01 -4.83
N VAL A 267 4.34 15.80 -6.15
CA VAL A 267 3.19 15.32 -6.94
C VAL A 267 2.73 13.94 -6.46
N CYS A 268 3.66 13.02 -6.20
CA CYS A 268 3.35 11.69 -5.67
C CYS A 268 2.65 11.80 -4.30
N PHE A 269 3.14 12.66 -3.41
CA PHE A 269 2.53 12.91 -2.10
C PHE A 269 1.09 13.44 -2.25
N VAL A 270 0.86 14.45 -3.08
CA VAL A 270 -0.46 15.03 -3.31
C VAL A 270 -1.42 13.98 -3.88
N LEU A 271 -1.00 13.21 -4.89
CA LEU A 271 -1.81 12.15 -5.48
C LEU A 271 -2.12 11.04 -4.45
N SER A 272 -1.15 10.65 -3.64
CA SER A 272 -1.37 9.65 -2.58
C SER A 272 -2.35 10.15 -1.53
N ALA A 273 -2.23 11.41 -1.09
CA ALA A 273 -3.15 12.02 -0.14
C ALA A 273 -4.58 12.12 -0.71
N LEU A 274 -4.72 12.49 -1.99
CA LEU A 274 -6.02 12.52 -2.67
C LEU A 274 -6.64 11.13 -2.78
N MET A 275 -5.87 10.10 -3.14
CA MET A 275 -6.36 8.73 -3.21
C MET A 275 -6.79 8.19 -1.84
N MET A 276 -6.03 8.49 -0.77
CA MET A 276 -6.42 8.14 0.58
C MET A 276 -7.69 8.88 1.03
N ALA A 277 -7.77 10.19 0.77
CA ALA A 277 -8.97 10.98 1.08
C ALA A 277 -10.20 10.47 0.32
N LEU A 278 -10.04 10.10 -0.95
CA LEU A 278 -11.11 9.49 -1.75
C LEU A 278 -11.55 8.15 -1.16
N SER A 279 -10.61 7.30 -0.77
CA SER A 279 -10.90 6.00 -0.12
C SER A 279 -11.70 6.19 1.17
N MET A 280 -11.31 7.15 2.01
CA MET A 280 -12.03 7.48 3.23
C MET A 280 -13.44 8.05 2.95
N ALA A 281 -13.57 8.90 1.91
CA ALA A 281 -14.87 9.50 1.56
C ALA A 281 -15.85 8.47 0.98
N LEU A 282 -15.38 7.48 0.23
CA LEU A 282 -16.21 6.44 -0.38
C LEU A 282 -16.80 5.50 0.68
N GLU A 283 -16.04 5.14 1.70
CA GLU A 283 -16.48 4.22 2.74
C GLU A 283 -17.00 4.91 3.99
N GLY A 284 -16.53 6.11 4.31
CA GLY A 284 -16.96 6.84 5.52
C GLY A 284 -18.47 7.07 5.63
N LYS A 285 -19.21 7.02 4.51
CA LYS A 285 -20.68 7.08 4.48
C LYS A 285 -21.35 5.73 4.78
N LYS A 286 -20.60 4.63 4.77
CA LYS A 286 -21.12 3.25 4.94
C LYS A 286 -20.58 2.56 6.20
N VAL A 287 -19.71 3.21 6.94
CA VAL A 287 -19.12 2.64 8.16
C VAL A 287 -20.14 2.72 9.28
N HIS A 288 -20.51 1.56 9.82
CA HIS A 288 -21.34 1.44 11.00
C HIS A 288 -20.42 1.22 12.20
N TYR A 289 -20.22 2.26 12.99
CA TYR A 289 -19.66 2.11 14.33
C TYR A 289 -20.79 1.71 15.25
N ASP A 290 -20.75 0.50 15.82
CA ASP A 290 -21.64 0.13 16.92
C ASP A 290 -21.43 1.14 18.05
N GLN A 291 -22.45 1.96 18.33
CA GLN A 291 -22.55 2.83 19.50
C GLN A 291 -23.13 2.05 20.66
#